data_db8dcc2f8e39f8bf30dcc84421769d60
#
_entry.id   db8dcc2f8e39f8bf30dcc84421769d60
#
_cell.length_a   1.000
_cell.length_b   1.000
_cell.length_c   1.000
_cell.angle_alpha   90.00
_cell.angle_beta   90.00
_cell.angle_gamma   90.00
#
_symmetry.space_group_name_H-M   'P 1'
#
loop_
_entity.id
_entity.type
_entity.pdbx_description
1 polymer ?
#
loop_
_entity_poly.entity_id
_entity_poly.type
_entity_poly.pdbx_seq_one_letter_code
_entity_poly.pdbx_strand_id
1 'polypeptide(L)'
;MGKFSRSWQLVKQSFAILRSDKQLMLFPVLSAVACFVVTAIIATGGAFLMLPERAAALAAGERFNPNHSPMFLFGMFTLYVVNYFVIVFFNVALVGVANSRLVGGTWTFRDGIELAWERKGTIFQWALVAATVGVILRTVEERMGLIGRIIMRIIGIAWTLACYFVVPVLAFEDLTPIEAVKRSSKLFRDTWGEKVMGGFSLSMVSMVLMLPGIGLWLAAMFLGGVTGLLVGTVLMVLYFLLLSVFMSAVGGIFNAALYRYACFKQVPPAFDHDLVASAWAPKS
;
A
#
# COMPACT_ATOMS: atom_id res chain seq x y z
N MET A 1 3.68 23.96 18.86
CA MET A 1 4.12 22.58 18.66
C MET A 1 4.71 22.42 17.27
N GLY A 2 5.84 21.69 17.10
CA GLY A 2 6.47 21.46 15.80
C GLY A 2 5.63 20.55 14.90
N LYS A 3 5.79 20.66 13.57
CA LYS A 3 5.06 19.83 12.58
C LYS A 3 5.20 18.32 12.86
N PHE A 4 6.36 17.88 13.34
CA PHE A 4 6.65 16.49 13.70
C PHE A 4 5.82 16.01 14.89
N SER A 5 5.67 16.82 15.94
CA SER A 5 4.89 16.48 17.14
C SER A 5 3.41 16.22 16.82
N ARG A 6 2.82 17.02 15.92
CA ARG A 6 1.42 16.87 15.48
C ARG A 6 1.20 15.58 14.69
N SER A 7 2.07 15.31 13.76
CA SER A 7 2.01 14.08 12.97
C SER A 7 2.20 12.82 13.81
N TRP A 8 3.08 12.87 14.80
CA TRP A 8 3.27 11.80 15.78
C TRP A 8 2.00 11.54 16.60
N GLN A 9 1.29 12.60 16.99
CA GLN A 9 0.04 12.47 17.72
C GLN A 9 -1.08 11.84 16.89
N LEU A 10 -1.20 12.18 15.60
CA LEU A 10 -2.15 11.52 14.69
C LEU A 10 -1.84 10.03 14.52
N VAL A 11 -0.57 9.69 14.38
CA VAL A 11 -0.14 8.27 14.36
C VAL A 11 -0.49 7.58 15.68
N LYS A 12 -0.26 8.24 16.82
CA LYS A 12 -0.60 7.73 18.14
C LYS A 12 -2.11 7.46 18.30
N GLN A 13 -2.95 8.34 17.77
CA GLN A 13 -4.40 8.17 17.79
C GLN A 13 -4.86 7.03 16.87
N SER A 14 -4.30 6.91 15.66
CA SER A 14 -4.54 5.75 14.80
C SER A 14 -4.09 4.43 15.45
N PHE A 15 -2.98 4.46 16.20
CA PHE A 15 -2.52 3.33 16.99
C PHE A 15 -3.47 3.00 18.15
N ALA A 16 -4.03 4.00 18.83
CA ALA A 16 -5.00 3.77 19.91
C ALA A 16 -6.27 3.07 19.38
N ILE A 17 -6.76 3.47 18.20
CA ILE A 17 -7.88 2.81 17.53
C ILE A 17 -7.53 1.37 17.18
N LEU A 18 -6.35 1.13 16.61
CA LEU A 18 -5.89 -0.22 16.29
C LEU A 18 -5.74 -1.10 17.53
N ARG A 19 -5.31 -0.52 18.65
CA ARG A 19 -5.19 -1.23 19.93
C ARG A 19 -6.55 -1.58 20.54
N SER A 20 -7.56 -0.73 20.37
CA SER A 20 -8.92 -0.97 20.84
C SER A 20 -9.66 -2.02 19.98
N ASP A 21 -9.33 -2.10 18.68
CA ASP A 21 -9.94 -3.07 17.77
C ASP A 21 -8.88 -3.82 16.95
N LYS A 22 -8.42 -4.94 17.51
CA LYS A 22 -7.41 -5.81 16.88
C LYS A 22 -7.91 -6.47 15.57
N GLN A 23 -9.23 -6.49 15.32
CA GLN A 23 -9.78 -7.06 14.08
C GLN A 23 -9.30 -6.31 12.85
N LEU A 24 -8.97 -5.00 12.98
CA LEU A 24 -8.40 -4.21 11.90
C LEU A 24 -7.06 -4.75 11.37
N MET A 25 -6.29 -5.46 12.21
CA MET A 25 -5.05 -6.11 11.78
C MET A 25 -5.28 -7.35 10.91
N LEU A 26 -6.46 -7.95 10.97
CA LEU A 26 -6.76 -9.14 10.16
C LEU A 26 -6.74 -8.83 8.66
N PHE A 27 -7.16 -7.65 8.25
CA PHE A 27 -7.19 -7.27 6.83
C PHE A 27 -5.80 -7.30 6.18
N PRO A 28 -4.78 -6.60 6.68
CA PRO A 28 -3.45 -6.68 6.08
C PRO A 28 -2.79 -8.04 6.26
N VAL A 29 -3.08 -8.79 7.34
CA VAL A 29 -2.58 -10.17 7.49
C VAL A 29 -3.17 -11.06 6.39
N LEU A 30 -4.47 -11.05 6.21
CA LEU A 30 -5.14 -11.85 5.19
C LEU A 30 -4.74 -11.41 3.77
N SER A 31 -4.56 -10.11 3.56
CA SER A 31 -4.01 -9.58 2.31
C SER A 31 -2.64 -10.17 2.01
N ALA A 32 -1.72 -10.17 2.99
CA ALA A 32 -0.38 -10.72 2.83
C ALA A 32 -0.40 -12.22 2.53
N VAL A 33 -1.20 -12.99 3.28
CA VAL A 33 -1.37 -14.43 3.06
C VAL A 33 -1.97 -14.71 1.68
N ALA A 34 -3.04 -13.99 1.30
CA ALA A 34 -3.67 -14.16 -0.01
C ALA A 34 -2.71 -13.81 -1.15
N CYS A 35 -1.94 -12.72 -1.03
CA CYS A 35 -0.91 -12.35 -2.01
C CYS A 35 0.18 -13.43 -2.12
N PHE A 36 0.61 -14.00 -0.98
CA PHE A 36 1.59 -15.09 -0.99
C PHE A 36 1.06 -16.33 -1.72
N VAL A 37 -0.17 -16.76 -1.40
CA VAL A 37 -0.81 -17.92 -2.03
C VAL A 37 -0.99 -17.69 -3.54
N VAL A 38 -1.54 -16.54 -3.92
CA VAL A 38 -1.72 -16.15 -5.34
C VAL A 38 -0.39 -16.14 -6.08
N THR A 39 0.64 -15.55 -5.48
CA THR A 39 1.99 -15.50 -6.07
C THR A 39 2.57 -16.89 -6.24
N ALA A 40 2.42 -17.77 -5.23
CA ALA A 40 2.89 -19.15 -5.32
C ALA A 40 2.18 -19.93 -6.45
N ILE A 41 0.84 -19.81 -6.55
CA ILE A 41 0.05 -20.47 -7.59
C ILE A 41 0.44 -20.00 -8.99
N ILE A 42 0.51 -18.66 -9.20
CA ILE A 42 0.84 -18.10 -10.53
C ILE A 42 2.29 -18.37 -10.89
N ALA A 43 3.23 -18.28 -9.94
CA ALA A 43 4.64 -18.55 -10.20
C ALA A 43 4.90 -20.03 -10.53
N THR A 44 4.29 -20.95 -9.78
CA THR A 44 4.43 -22.41 -10.06
C THR A 44 3.76 -22.78 -11.37
N GLY A 45 2.52 -22.31 -11.61
CA GLY A 45 1.80 -22.52 -12.86
C GLY A 45 2.57 -21.94 -14.07
N GLY A 46 3.07 -20.70 -13.96
CA GLY A 46 3.87 -20.06 -14.98
C GLY A 46 5.18 -20.78 -15.26
N ALA A 47 5.88 -21.26 -14.21
CA ALA A 47 7.10 -22.05 -14.37
C ALA A 47 6.83 -23.37 -15.10
N PHE A 48 5.71 -24.05 -14.78
CA PHE A 48 5.29 -25.27 -15.47
C PHE A 48 4.96 -25.03 -16.94
N LEU A 49 4.22 -23.98 -17.26
CA LEU A 49 3.85 -23.62 -18.63
C LEU A 49 5.07 -23.22 -19.49
N MET A 50 6.18 -22.79 -18.86
CA MET A 50 7.43 -22.45 -19.57
C MET A 50 8.38 -23.64 -19.78
N LEU A 51 8.08 -24.83 -19.25
CA LEU A 51 8.95 -26.00 -19.42
C LEU A 51 9.22 -26.33 -20.88
N PRO A 52 8.24 -26.31 -21.83
CA PRO A 52 8.49 -26.57 -23.24
C PRO A 52 9.48 -25.57 -23.89
N GLU A 53 9.32 -24.26 -23.62
CA GLU A 53 10.21 -23.22 -24.14
C GLU A 53 11.65 -23.38 -23.61
N ARG A 54 11.78 -23.72 -22.31
CA ARG A 54 13.09 -23.99 -21.69
C ARG A 54 13.76 -25.23 -22.29
N ALA A 55 12.98 -26.30 -22.51
CA ALA A 55 13.49 -27.53 -23.12
C ALA A 55 13.95 -27.29 -24.57
N ALA A 56 13.20 -26.52 -25.34
CA ALA A 56 13.55 -26.16 -26.72
C ALA A 56 14.84 -25.32 -26.78
N ALA A 57 14.98 -24.32 -25.91
CA ALA A 57 16.20 -23.49 -25.83
C ALA A 57 17.44 -24.34 -25.46
N LEU A 58 17.30 -25.24 -24.48
CA LEU A 58 18.37 -26.17 -24.09
C LEU A 58 18.76 -27.10 -25.23
N ALA A 59 17.80 -27.63 -25.98
CA ALA A 59 18.05 -28.50 -27.15
C ALA A 59 18.75 -27.73 -28.29
N ALA A 60 18.50 -26.43 -28.42
CA ALA A 60 19.18 -25.56 -29.36
C ALA A 60 20.55 -25.06 -28.88
N GLY A 61 21.01 -25.42 -27.68
CA GLY A 61 22.22 -24.89 -27.07
C GLY A 61 22.17 -23.42 -26.67
N GLU A 62 20.95 -22.86 -26.58
CA GLU A 62 20.72 -21.46 -26.24
C GLU A 62 20.39 -21.27 -24.75
N ARG A 63 20.74 -20.11 -24.21
CA ARG A 63 20.29 -19.73 -22.85
C ARG A 63 18.85 -19.24 -22.92
N PHE A 64 17.95 -19.90 -22.20
CA PHE A 64 16.59 -19.45 -22.04
C PHE A 64 16.56 -18.06 -21.38
N ASN A 65 15.98 -17.07 -22.07
CA ASN A 65 15.76 -15.73 -21.54
C ASN A 65 14.25 -15.49 -21.35
N PRO A 66 13.72 -15.58 -20.13
CA PRO A 66 12.30 -15.44 -19.86
C PRO A 66 11.73 -14.07 -20.30
N ASN A 67 12.57 -13.03 -20.30
CA ASN A 67 12.13 -11.67 -20.67
C ASN A 67 11.71 -11.53 -22.13
N HIS A 68 12.07 -12.48 -23.00
CA HIS A 68 11.65 -12.52 -24.39
C HIS A 68 10.42 -13.39 -24.63
N SER A 69 9.97 -14.14 -23.63
CA SER A 69 8.74 -14.95 -23.72
C SER A 69 7.50 -14.07 -23.49
N PRO A 70 6.59 -13.94 -24.48
CA PRO A 70 5.32 -13.24 -24.30
C PRO A 70 4.49 -13.82 -23.14
N MET A 71 4.59 -15.14 -22.92
CA MET A 71 3.90 -15.85 -21.86
C MET A 71 4.41 -15.43 -20.47
N PHE A 72 5.73 -15.24 -20.33
CA PHE A 72 6.31 -14.72 -19.08
C PHE A 72 5.82 -13.29 -18.80
N LEU A 73 5.83 -12.42 -19.80
CA LEU A 73 5.38 -11.04 -19.65
C LEU A 73 3.90 -10.97 -19.29
N PHE A 74 3.05 -11.79 -19.94
CA PHE A 74 1.64 -11.90 -19.61
C PHE A 74 1.43 -12.44 -18.18
N GLY A 75 2.17 -13.47 -17.79
CA GLY A 75 2.13 -14.04 -16.44
C GLY A 75 2.53 -13.01 -15.37
N MET A 76 3.58 -12.23 -15.61
CA MET A 76 4.02 -11.15 -14.73
C MET A 76 2.97 -10.03 -14.61
N PHE A 77 2.36 -9.63 -15.72
CA PHE A 77 1.27 -8.65 -15.71
C PHE A 77 0.06 -9.17 -14.93
N THR A 78 -0.35 -10.42 -15.18
CA THR A 78 -1.44 -11.07 -14.46
C THR A 78 -1.15 -11.15 -12.95
N LEU A 79 0.07 -11.57 -12.59
CA LEU A 79 0.52 -11.62 -11.20
C LEU A 79 0.40 -10.24 -10.54
N TYR A 80 0.84 -9.20 -11.22
CA TYR A 80 0.77 -7.83 -10.71
C TYR A 80 -0.69 -7.36 -10.52
N VAL A 81 -1.55 -7.57 -11.52
CA VAL A 81 -2.98 -7.21 -11.45
C VAL A 81 -3.69 -7.93 -10.31
N VAL A 82 -3.50 -9.26 -10.20
CA VAL A 82 -4.21 -10.06 -9.18
C VAL A 82 -3.72 -9.70 -7.76
N ASN A 83 -2.41 -9.55 -7.55
CA ASN A 83 -1.90 -9.10 -6.26
C ASN A 83 -2.41 -7.70 -5.91
N TYR A 84 -2.41 -6.78 -6.87
CA TYR A 84 -2.90 -5.43 -6.64
C TYR A 84 -4.40 -5.41 -6.33
N PHE A 85 -5.20 -6.23 -7.01
CA PHE A 85 -6.61 -6.44 -6.69
C PHE A 85 -6.79 -6.92 -5.24
N VAL A 86 -6.05 -7.95 -4.82
CA VAL A 86 -6.11 -8.49 -3.44
C VAL A 86 -5.77 -7.40 -2.42
N ILE A 87 -4.69 -6.64 -2.65
CA ILE A 87 -4.27 -5.57 -1.75
C ILE A 87 -5.36 -4.49 -1.63
N VAL A 88 -5.92 -4.04 -2.76
CA VAL A 88 -6.96 -2.99 -2.75
C VAL A 88 -8.25 -3.51 -2.14
N PHE A 89 -8.63 -4.76 -2.40
CA PHE A 89 -9.81 -5.41 -1.81
C PHE A 89 -9.77 -5.37 -0.27
N PHE A 90 -8.69 -5.84 0.33
CA PHE A 90 -8.53 -5.80 1.78
C PHE A 90 -8.36 -4.38 2.34
N ASN A 91 -7.78 -3.47 1.57
CA ASN A 91 -7.69 -2.06 1.98
C ASN A 91 -9.05 -1.36 1.95
N VAL A 92 -9.92 -1.65 0.98
CA VAL A 92 -11.32 -1.16 0.96
C VAL A 92 -12.07 -1.68 2.18
N ALA A 93 -11.95 -2.98 2.50
CA ALA A 93 -12.55 -3.57 3.69
C ALA A 93 -12.05 -2.90 4.98
N LEU A 94 -10.73 -2.73 5.12
CA LEU A 94 -10.11 -2.05 6.27
C LEU A 94 -10.61 -0.62 6.44
N VAL A 95 -10.62 0.17 5.36
CA VAL A 95 -11.07 1.57 5.37
C VAL A 95 -12.54 1.67 5.71
N GLY A 96 -13.38 0.72 5.26
CA GLY A 96 -14.80 0.63 5.60
C GLY A 96 -15.02 0.49 7.11
N VAL A 97 -14.39 -0.52 7.72
CA VAL A 97 -14.48 -0.77 9.17
C VAL A 97 -13.86 0.38 9.97
N ALA A 98 -12.68 0.87 9.55
CA ALA A 98 -12.03 2.00 10.20
C ALA A 98 -12.92 3.25 10.20
N ASN A 99 -13.55 3.56 9.06
CA ASN A 99 -14.48 4.68 8.96
C ASN A 99 -15.69 4.54 9.90
N SER A 100 -16.25 3.33 10.03
CA SER A 100 -17.32 3.06 11.01
C SER A 100 -16.83 3.32 12.44
N ARG A 101 -15.66 2.81 12.83
CA ARG A 101 -15.08 3.03 14.17
C ARG A 101 -14.83 4.49 14.48
N LEU A 102 -14.41 5.26 13.50
CA LEU A 102 -14.15 6.70 13.64
C LEU A 102 -15.39 7.50 14.04
N VAL A 103 -16.60 7.00 13.73
CA VAL A 103 -17.87 7.64 14.09
C VAL A 103 -18.62 6.93 15.20
N GLY A 104 -17.97 6.00 15.91
CA GLY A 104 -18.60 5.24 16.99
C GLY A 104 -19.49 4.09 16.52
N GLY A 105 -19.39 3.69 15.26
CA GLY A 105 -20.12 2.54 14.72
C GLY A 105 -19.53 1.19 15.14
N THR A 106 -20.28 0.12 14.86
CA THR A 106 -19.99 -1.23 15.35
C THR A 106 -19.67 -2.23 14.23
N TRP A 107 -19.26 -1.78 13.04
CA TRP A 107 -18.92 -2.66 11.93
C TRP A 107 -17.89 -3.70 12.33
N THR A 108 -18.14 -4.93 11.91
CA THR A 108 -17.27 -6.07 12.14
C THR A 108 -16.34 -6.32 10.95
N PHE A 109 -15.44 -7.28 11.11
CA PHE A 109 -14.62 -7.77 9.99
C PHE A 109 -15.47 -8.22 8.80
N ARG A 110 -16.60 -8.89 9.05
CA ARG A 110 -17.52 -9.37 8.02
C ARG A 110 -18.13 -8.23 7.21
N ASP A 111 -18.56 -7.17 7.88
CA ASP A 111 -19.15 -5.99 7.19
C ASP A 111 -18.14 -5.32 6.27
N GLY A 112 -16.85 -5.28 6.67
CA GLY A 112 -15.78 -4.80 5.82
C GLY A 112 -15.57 -5.66 4.56
N ILE A 113 -15.57 -6.98 4.72
CA ILE A 113 -15.46 -7.91 3.58
C ILE A 113 -16.67 -7.79 2.66
N GLU A 114 -17.88 -7.66 3.21
CA GLU A 114 -19.12 -7.47 2.44
C GLU A 114 -19.06 -6.20 1.59
N LEU A 115 -18.65 -5.08 2.18
CA LEU A 115 -18.40 -3.82 1.44
C LEU A 115 -17.41 -4.03 0.28
N ALA A 116 -16.26 -4.67 0.53
CA ALA A 116 -15.27 -4.91 -0.50
C ALA A 116 -15.79 -5.86 -1.60
N TRP A 117 -16.63 -6.83 -1.22
CA TRP A 117 -17.25 -7.75 -2.16
C TRP A 117 -18.28 -7.08 -3.06
N GLU A 118 -19.09 -6.17 -2.53
CA GLU A 118 -20.00 -5.35 -3.32
C GLU A 118 -19.25 -4.50 -4.34
N ARG A 119 -18.07 -3.99 -3.98
CA ARG A 119 -17.21 -3.14 -4.81
C ARG A 119 -16.18 -3.90 -5.66
N LYS A 120 -16.20 -5.25 -5.67
CA LYS A 120 -15.19 -6.09 -6.35
C LYS A 120 -14.96 -5.74 -7.82
N GLY A 121 -16.03 -5.40 -8.56
CA GLY A 121 -15.95 -5.03 -9.97
C GLY A 121 -15.15 -3.74 -10.19
N THR A 122 -15.46 -2.71 -9.43
CA THR A 122 -14.77 -1.41 -9.48
C THR A 122 -13.32 -1.54 -8.98
N ILE A 123 -13.09 -2.35 -7.92
CA ILE A 123 -11.75 -2.66 -7.42
C ILE A 123 -10.92 -3.38 -8.49
N PHE A 124 -11.50 -4.34 -9.21
CA PHE A 124 -10.80 -5.04 -10.29
C PHE A 124 -10.45 -4.11 -11.45
N GLN A 125 -11.40 -3.29 -11.90
CA GLN A 125 -11.16 -2.28 -12.92
C GLN A 125 -10.06 -1.30 -12.49
N TRP A 126 -10.04 -0.89 -11.22
CA TRP A 126 -8.98 -0.06 -10.66
C TRP A 126 -7.63 -0.78 -10.67
N ALA A 127 -7.59 -2.06 -10.31
CA ALA A 127 -6.35 -2.84 -10.35
C ALA A 127 -5.77 -2.90 -11.77
N LEU A 128 -6.61 -3.05 -12.78
CA LEU A 128 -6.19 -3.02 -14.19
C LEU A 128 -5.62 -1.65 -14.59
N VAL A 129 -6.31 -0.56 -14.24
CA VAL A 129 -5.83 0.80 -14.54
C VAL A 129 -4.49 1.07 -13.86
N ALA A 130 -4.39 0.77 -12.57
CA ALA A 130 -3.17 1.03 -11.80
C ALA A 130 -1.99 0.16 -12.28
N ALA A 131 -2.25 -1.11 -12.61
CA ALA A 131 -1.25 -2.01 -13.18
C ALA A 131 -0.74 -1.50 -14.53
N THR A 132 -1.65 -1.10 -15.40
CA THR A 132 -1.31 -0.58 -16.73
C THR A 132 -0.47 0.70 -16.63
N VAL A 133 -0.88 1.65 -15.80
CA VAL A 133 -0.12 2.89 -15.58
C VAL A 133 1.25 2.57 -14.98
N GLY A 134 1.32 1.67 -14.00
CA GLY A 134 2.59 1.25 -13.39
C GLY A 134 3.57 0.64 -14.41
N VAL A 135 3.09 -0.25 -15.28
CA VAL A 135 3.91 -0.85 -16.35
C VAL A 135 4.38 0.21 -17.34
N ILE A 136 3.50 1.11 -17.76
CA ILE A 136 3.85 2.20 -18.70
C ILE A 136 4.94 3.09 -18.09
N LEU A 137 4.74 3.58 -16.85
CA LEU A 137 5.71 4.45 -16.17
C LEU A 137 7.07 3.78 -16.06
N ARG A 138 7.11 2.50 -15.67
CA ARG A 138 8.35 1.73 -15.54
C ARG A 138 9.03 1.52 -16.89
N THR A 139 8.29 1.10 -17.91
CA THR A 139 8.84 0.84 -19.25
C THR A 139 9.44 2.11 -19.87
N VAL A 140 8.77 3.25 -19.66
CA VAL A 140 9.28 4.55 -20.14
C VAL A 140 10.53 4.96 -19.32
N GLU A 141 10.52 4.79 -17.99
CA GLU A 141 11.68 5.09 -17.14
C GLU A 141 12.92 4.29 -17.54
N GLU A 142 12.76 2.99 -17.84
CA GLU A 142 13.86 2.10 -18.24
C GLU A 142 14.51 2.49 -19.57
N ARG A 143 13.75 3.12 -20.47
CA ARG A 143 14.24 3.55 -21.79
C ARG A 143 14.83 4.96 -21.83
N MET A 144 14.68 5.72 -20.75
CA MET A 144 15.14 7.09 -20.68
C MET A 144 16.54 7.22 -20.07
N GLY A 145 17.29 8.20 -20.52
CA GLY A 145 18.56 8.63 -19.90
C GLY A 145 18.32 9.24 -18.50
N LEU A 146 19.40 9.68 -17.85
CA LEU A 146 19.39 10.10 -16.44
C LEU A 146 18.37 11.21 -16.15
N ILE A 147 18.26 12.22 -17.00
CA ILE A 147 17.30 13.32 -16.86
C ILE A 147 15.86 12.81 -17.02
N GLY A 148 15.61 11.95 -18.01
CA GLY A 148 14.30 11.36 -18.24
C GLY A 148 13.82 10.51 -17.07
N ARG A 149 14.71 9.75 -16.42
CA ARG A 149 14.39 8.99 -15.19
C ARG A 149 13.97 9.90 -14.05
N ILE A 150 14.61 11.06 -13.88
CA ILE A 150 14.20 12.03 -12.86
C ILE A 150 12.78 12.55 -13.14
N ILE A 151 12.50 12.90 -14.40
CA ILE A 151 11.16 13.37 -14.81
C ILE A 151 10.11 12.28 -14.56
N MET A 152 10.39 11.02 -14.95
CA MET A 152 9.46 9.91 -14.72
C MET A 152 9.20 9.64 -13.25
N ARG A 153 10.20 9.80 -12.38
CA ARG A 153 10.01 9.71 -10.92
C ARG A 153 9.09 10.80 -10.39
N ILE A 154 9.23 12.03 -10.89
CA ILE A 154 8.33 13.15 -10.51
C ILE A 154 6.90 12.85 -10.95
N ILE A 155 6.71 12.33 -12.18
CA ILE A 155 5.39 11.91 -12.67
C ILE A 155 4.82 10.76 -11.80
N GLY A 156 5.64 9.79 -11.41
CA GLY A 156 5.24 8.71 -10.52
C GLY A 156 4.81 9.21 -9.13
N ILE A 157 5.51 10.19 -8.58
CA ILE A 157 5.11 10.85 -7.33
C ILE A 157 3.77 11.57 -7.51
N ALA A 158 3.59 12.34 -8.59
CA ALA A 158 2.35 13.04 -8.87
C ALA A 158 1.17 12.04 -9.04
N TRP A 159 1.38 10.90 -9.71
CA TRP A 159 0.41 9.82 -9.80
C TRP A 159 0.05 9.25 -8.42
N THR A 160 1.03 8.97 -7.58
CA THR A 160 0.81 8.46 -6.22
C THR A 160 -0.02 9.43 -5.38
N LEU A 161 0.26 10.73 -5.48
CA LEU A 161 -0.51 11.77 -4.79
C LEU A 161 -1.93 11.89 -5.35
N ALA A 162 -2.10 11.82 -6.67
CA ALA A 162 -3.42 11.83 -7.30
C ALA A 162 -4.28 10.63 -6.87
N CYS A 163 -3.66 9.49 -6.62
CA CYS A 163 -4.33 8.25 -6.21
C CYS A 163 -4.47 8.09 -4.69
N TYR A 164 -4.04 9.06 -3.89
CA TYR A 164 -3.97 8.92 -2.44
C TYR A 164 -5.29 8.54 -1.77
N PHE A 165 -6.41 9.10 -2.22
CA PHE A 165 -7.75 8.81 -1.70
C PHE A 165 -8.55 7.84 -2.56
N VAL A 166 -7.96 7.18 -3.55
CA VAL A 166 -8.72 6.28 -4.43
C VAL A 166 -9.35 5.14 -3.64
N VAL A 167 -8.66 4.54 -2.68
CA VAL A 167 -9.20 3.44 -1.86
C VAL A 167 -10.48 3.85 -1.11
N PRO A 168 -10.51 4.93 -0.30
CA PRO A 168 -11.75 5.36 0.34
C PRO A 168 -12.81 5.86 -0.66
N VAL A 169 -12.43 6.46 -1.77
CA VAL A 169 -13.39 6.85 -2.82
C VAL A 169 -14.07 5.61 -3.41
N LEU A 170 -13.32 4.55 -3.74
CA LEU A 170 -13.88 3.27 -4.20
C LEU A 170 -14.76 2.58 -3.15
N ALA A 171 -14.47 2.78 -1.86
CA ALA A 171 -15.25 2.22 -0.76
C ALA A 171 -16.61 2.90 -0.62
N PHE A 172 -16.68 4.23 -0.75
CA PHE A 172 -17.84 5.02 -0.34
C PHE A 172 -18.55 5.77 -1.46
N GLU A 173 -17.89 5.98 -2.60
CA GLU A 173 -18.48 6.68 -3.75
C GLU A 173 -18.68 5.68 -4.91
N ASP A 174 -19.80 5.81 -5.64
CA ASP A 174 -20.12 4.95 -6.77
C ASP A 174 -19.55 5.56 -8.07
N LEU A 175 -18.23 5.47 -8.21
CA LEU A 175 -17.48 6.10 -9.30
C LEU A 175 -16.69 5.05 -10.09
N THR A 176 -16.51 5.31 -11.37
CA THR A 176 -15.57 4.55 -12.20
C THR A 176 -14.12 4.81 -11.73
N PRO A 177 -13.15 3.93 -12.06
CA PRO A 177 -11.76 4.11 -11.64
C PRO A 177 -11.14 5.46 -12.04
N ILE A 178 -11.46 5.94 -13.25
CA ILE A 178 -10.91 7.21 -13.73
C ILE A 178 -11.55 8.40 -12.99
N GLU A 179 -12.84 8.33 -12.72
CA GLU A 179 -13.53 9.34 -11.91
C GLU A 179 -13.03 9.32 -10.46
N ALA A 180 -12.75 8.13 -9.92
CA ALA A 180 -12.14 7.98 -8.59
C ALA A 180 -10.77 8.66 -8.51
N VAL A 181 -9.92 8.57 -9.54
CA VAL A 181 -8.64 9.30 -9.59
C VAL A 181 -8.87 10.81 -9.66
N LYS A 182 -9.80 11.27 -10.50
CA LYS A 182 -10.16 12.70 -10.59
C LYS A 182 -10.69 13.22 -9.25
N ARG A 183 -11.57 12.47 -8.60
CA ARG A 183 -12.13 12.78 -7.29
C ARG A 183 -11.06 12.82 -6.22
N SER A 184 -10.20 11.79 -6.17
CA SER A 184 -9.07 11.70 -5.25
C SER A 184 -8.11 12.88 -5.41
N SER A 185 -7.72 13.20 -6.64
CA SER A 185 -6.82 14.32 -6.92
C SER A 185 -7.42 15.68 -6.52
N LYS A 186 -8.75 15.87 -6.71
CA LYS A 186 -9.47 17.06 -6.26
C LYS A 186 -9.48 17.15 -4.73
N LEU A 187 -9.88 16.07 -4.04
CA LEU A 187 -9.87 16.01 -2.58
C LEU A 187 -8.48 16.31 -2.01
N PHE A 188 -7.46 15.73 -2.63
CA PHE A 188 -6.08 15.94 -2.24
C PHE A 188 -5.66 17.41 -2.38
N ARG A 189 -5.92 18.02 -3.53
CA ARG A 189 -5.61 19.43 -3.79
C ARG A 189 -6.39 20.38 -2.87
N ASP A 190 -7.70 20.13 -2.69
CA ASP A 190 -8.57 21.00 -1.89
C ASP A 190 -8.26 20.92 -0.38
N THR A 191 -7.65 19.79 0.05
CA THR A 191 -7.29 19.58 1.45
C THR A 191 -5.86 20.02 1.74
N TRP A 192 -4.95 19.77 0.82
CA TRP A 192 -3.53 19.92 1.10
C TRP A 192 -2.79 20.90 0.19
N GLY A 193 -3.28 21.21 -1.01
CA GLY A 193 -2.70 22.21 -1.91
C GLY A 193 -1.17 22.31 -1.83
N GLU A 194 -0.65 23.52 -1.64
CA GLU A 194 0.79 23.81 -1.50
C GLU A 194 1.43 23.26 -0.19
N LYS A 195 0.65 22.69 0.73
CA LYS A 195 1.07 22.31 2.10
C LYS A 195 1.38 20.83 2.30
N VAL A 196 1.32 20.03 1.25
CA VAL A 196 1.55 18.56 1.25
C VAL A 196 2.90 18.13 1.82
N MET A 197 3.84 19.04 1.96
CA MET A 197 5.15 18.77 2.56
C MET A 197 5.08 18.28 4.03
N GLY A 198 3.91 18.25 4.65
CA GLY A 198 3.69 17.75 6.02
C GLY A 198 3.32 16.27 6.15
N GLY A 199 2.93 15.58 5.07
CA GLY A 199 2.50 14.16 5.06
C GLY A 199 3.63 13.12 5.25
N PHE A 200 4.85 13.56 5.45
CA PHE A 200 6.03 12.73 5.68
C PHE A 200 6.02 11.91 6.99
N SER A 201 5.02 12.14 7.86
CA SER A 201 5.10 11.63 9.22
C SER A 201 4.96 10.12 9.36
N LEU A 202 4.06 9.49 8.62
CA LEU A 202 3.87 8.04 8.72
C LEU A 202 5.08 7.28 8.15
N SER A 203 5.64 7.78 7.03
CA SER A 203 6.86 7.24 6.43
C SER A 203 8.08 7.43 7.33
N MET A 204 8.21 8.59 8.00
CA MET A 204 9.29 8.80 8.97
C MET A 204 9.16 7.89 10.20
N VAL A 205 7.95 7.70 10.72
CA VAL A 205 7.71 6.76 11.82
C VAL A 205 8.08 5.34 11.39
N SER A 206 7.64 4.92 10.19
CA SER A 206 8.00 3.62 9.64
C SER A 206 9.52 3.46 9.53
N MET A 207 10.22 4.48 9.02
CA MET A 207 11.67 4.48 8.89
C MET A 207 12.38 4.35 10.27
N VAL A 208 11.93 5.09 11.28
CA VAL A 208 12.48 4.99 12.63
C VAL A 208 12.24 3.60 13.23
N LEU A 209 11.05 3.02 13.00
CA LEU A 209 10.72 1.67 13.46
C LEU A 209 11.48 0.57 12.73
N MET A 210 12.05 0.83 11.55
CA MET A 210 12.92 -0.13 10.85
C MET A 210 14.33 -0.24 11.50
N LEU A 211 14.82 0.82 12.12
CA LEU A 211 16.19 0.87 12.66
C LEU A 211 16.49 -0.23 13.69
N PRO A 212 15.61 -0.56 14.67
CA PRO A 212 15.87 -1.65 15.60
C PRO A 212 16.06 -3.01 14.93
N GLY A 213 15.25 -3.31 13.89
CA GLY A 213 15.36 -4.57 13.13
C GLY A 213 16.70 -4.68 12.41
N ILE A 214 17.15 -3.59 11.79
CA ILE A 214 18.47 -3.52 11.11
C ILE A 214 19.59 -3.65 12.15
N GLY A 215 19.49 -2.95 13.28
CA GLY A 215 20.47 -2.98 14.35
C GLY A 215 20.65 -4.38 14.94
N LEU A 216 19.55 -5.09 15.21
CA LEU A 216 19.56 -6.47 15.70
C LEU A 216 20.18 -7.43 14.69
N TRP A 217 19.88 -7.25 13.41
CA TRP A 217 20.44 -8.06 12.32
C TRP A 217 21.95 -7.87 12.21
N LEU A 218 22.43 -6.62 12.24
CA LEU A 218 23.86 -6.32 12.23
C LEU A 218 24.55 -6.93 13.45
N ALA A 219 23.97 -6.79 14.64
CA ALA A 219 24.53 -7.39 15.86
C ALA A 219 24.62 -8.93 15.72
N ALA A 220 23.58 -9.58 15.23
CA ALA A 220 23.58 -11.03 15.01
C ALA A 220 24.66 -11.47 14.00
N MET A 221 24.88 -10.69 12.93
CA MET A 221 25.90 -10.95 11.95
C MET A 221 27.33 -10.86 12.55
N PHE A 222 27.60 -9.83 13.34
CA PHE A 222 28.94 -9.62 13.93
C PHE A 222 29.24 -10.56 15.09
N LEU A 223 28.26 -10.92 15.90
CA LEU A 223 28.45 -11.71 17.12
C LEU A 223 28.32 -13.23 16.89
N GLY A 224 27.51 -13.64 15.91
CA GLY A 224 27.14 -15.04 15.71
C GLY A 224 27.74 -15.71 14.46
N GLY A 225 28.60 -15.04 13.71
CA GLY A 225 29.18 -15.57 12.47
C GLY A 225 28.10 -16.03 11.46
N VAL A 226 28.32 -17.17 10.78
CA VAL A 226 27.37 -17.69 9.77
C VAL A 226 26.02 -18.05 10.37
N THR A 227 26.00 -18.67 11.55
CA THR A 227 24.75 -19.03 12.25
C THR A 227 24.00 -17.78 12.67
N GLY A 228 24.68 -16.77 13.21
CA GLY A 228 24.10 -15.48 13.55
C GLY A 228 23.50 -14.76 12.32
N LEU A 229 24.20 -14.81 11.18
CA LEU A 229 23.70 -14.26 9.91
C LEU A 229 22.37 -14.93 9.48
N LEU A 230 22.30 -16.27 9.50
CA LEU A 230 21.11 -17.01 9.09
C LEU A 230 19.92 -16.73 10.03
N VAL A 231 20.11 -16.90 11.33
CA VAL A 231 19.06 -16.67 12.34
C VAL A 231 18.66 -15.20 12.36
N GLY A 232 19.63 -14.28 12.32
CA GLY A 232 19.37 -12.84 12.29
C GLY A 232 18.56 -12.41 11.05
N THR A 233 18.84 -13.02 9.89
CA THR A 233 18.07 -12.74 8.66
C THR A 233 16.62 -13.21 8.79
N VAL A 234 16.37 -14.41 9.32
CA VAL A 234 15.01 -14.91 9.54
C VAL A 234 14.25 -13.99 10.50
N LEU A 235 14.86 -13.60 11.61
CA LEU A 235 14.26 -12.71 12.60
C LEU A 235 14.00 -11.31 12.03
N MET A 236 14.92 -10.78 11.22
CA MET A 236 14.75 -9.49 10.53
C MET A 236 13.58 -9.54 9.55
N VAL A 237 13.47 -10.58 8.74
CA VAL A 237 12.35 -10.76 7.80
C VAL A 237 11.04 -10.84 8.56
N LEU A 238 10.95 -11.63 9.63
CA LEU A 238 9.76 -11.74 10.46
C LEU A 238 9.38 -10.39 11.09
N TYR A 239 10.37 -9.66 11.62
CA TYR A 239 10.16 -8.32 12.16
C TYR A 239 9.58 -7.36 11.12
N PHE A 240 10.15 -7.32 9.91
CA PHE A 240 9.65 -6.44 8.85
C PHE A 240 8.28 -6.84 8.32
N LEU A 241 7.97 -8.14 8.28
CA LEU A 241 6.62 -8.61 7.95
C LEU A 241 5.59 -8.12 8.99
N LEU A 242 5.89 -8.29 10.28
CA LEU A 242 5.01 -7.82 11.36
C LEU A 242 4.87 -6.29 11.35
N LEU A 243 5.98 -5.57 11.14
CA LEU A 243 5.98 -4.12 11.03
C LEU A 243 5.16 -3.64 9.83
N SER A 244 5.28 -4.29 8.67
CA SER A 244 4.53 -3.93 7.46
C SER A 244 3.02 -4.13 7.63
N VAL A 245 2.60 -5.23 8.24
CA VAL A 245 1.19 -5.51 8.59
C VAL A 245 0.65 -4.42 9.51
N PHE A 246 1.42 -4.11 10.56
CA PHE A 246 1.07 -3.08 11.53
C PHE A 246 0.95 -1.69 10.89
N MET A 247 1.94 -1.28 10.11
CA MET A 247 1.95 0.04 9.43
C MET A 247 0.87 0.13 8.36
N SER A 248 0.53 -0.98 7.69
CA SER A 248 -0.59 -1.04 6.75
C SER A 248 -1.92 -0.79 7.44
N ALA A 249 -2.17 -1.42 8.61
CA ALA A 249 -3.39 -1.18 9.38
C ALA A 249 -3.49 0.28 9.86
N VAL A 250 -2.42 0.82 10.44
CA VAL A 250 -2.35 2.22 10.89
C VAL A 250 -2.57 3.17 9.71
N GLY A 251 -1.95 2.89 8.56
CA GLY A 251 -2.09 3.67 7.33
C GLY A 251 -3.52 3.67 6.79
N GLY A 252 -4.23 2.55 6.86
CA GLY A 252 -5.64 2.45 6.46
C GLY A 252 -6.57 3.26 7.35
N ILE A 253 -6.38 3.19 8.68
CA ILE A 253 -7.13 4.01 9.65
C ILE A 253 -6.88 5.49 9.41
N PHE A 254 -5.62 5.87 9.24
CA PHE A 254 -5.22 7.24 8.96
C PHE A 254 -5.80 7.76 7.64
N ASN A 255 -5.79 6.95 6.58
CA ASN A 255 -6.37 7.29 5.29
C ASN A 255 -7.90 7.50 5.39
N ALA A 256 -8.62 6.64 6.14
CA ALA A 256 -10.05 6.79 6.41
C ALA A 256 -10.36 8.11 7.15
N ALA A 257 -9.57 8.44 8.19
CA ALA A 257 -9.73 9.68 8.94
C ALA A 257 -9.49 10.93 8.07
N LEU A 258 -8.45 10.90 7.24
CA LEU A 258 -8.14 11.97 6.30
C LEU A 258 -9.22 12.17 5.23
N TYR A 259 -9.73 11.06 4.68
CA TYR A 259 -10.82 11.12 3.71
C TYR A 259 -12.07 11.77 4.30
N ARG A 260 -12.45 11.39 5.54
CA ARG A 260 -13.58 12.04 6.24
C ARG A 260 -13.37 13.54 6.40
N TYR A 261 -12.18 13.94 6.83
CA TYR A 261 -11.86 15.35 6.95
C TYR A 261 -11.92 16.07 5.59
N ALA A 262 -11.39 15.44 4.53
CA ALA A 262 -11.41 16.01 3.19
C ALA A 262 -12.83 16.23 2.66
N CYS A 263 -13.76 15.26 2.90
CA CYS A 263 -15.12 15.30 2.40
C CYS A 263 -16.04 16.18 3.25
N PHE A 264 -15.97 16.05 4.58
CA PHE A 264 -16.99 16.64 5.49
C PHE A 264 -16.45 17.81 6.30
N LYS A 265 -15.15 18.08 6.25
CA LYS A 265 -14.46 19.08 7.11
C LYS A 265 -14.71 18.84 8.63
N GLN A 266 -15.11 17.61 8.97
CA GLN A 266 -15.36 17.18 10.35
C GLN A 266 -14.18 16.33 10.83
N VAL A 267 -13.69 16.66 12.01
CA VAL A 267 -12.70 15.82 12.70
C VAL A 267 -13.48 14.68 13.35
N PRO A 268 -13.10 13.40 13.09
CA PRO A 268 -13.75 12.29 13.74
C PRO A 268 -13.62 12.40 15.27
N PRO A 269 -14.68 12.03 16.04
CA PRO A 269 -14.68 12.10 17.52
C PRO A 269 -13.51 11.35 18.17
N ALA A 270 -12.98 10.34 17.49
CA ALA A 270 -11.81 9.55 17.93
C ALA A 270 -10.49 10.31 17.79
N PHE A 271 -10.48 11.48 17.14
CA PHE A 271 -9.31 12.32 16.94
C PHE A 271 -9.49 13.66 17.64
N ASP A 272 -8.42 14.17 18.26
CA ASP A 272 -8.41 15.47 18.88
C ASP A 272 -8.60 16.58 17.83
N HIS A 273 -9.65 17.39 18.02
CA HIS A 273 -10.07 18.43 17.08
C HIS A 273 -8.96 19.45 16.84
N ASP A 274 -8.27 19.88 17.89
CA ASP A 274 -7.22 20.90 17.80
C ASP A 274 -5.99 20.39 17.07
N LEU A 275 -5.68 19.10 17.21
CA LEU A 275 -4.58 18.45 16.50
C LEU A 275 -4.85 18.36 15.01
N VAL A 276 -6.05 17.91 14.64
CA VAL A 276 -6.44 17.75 13.23
C VAL A 276 -6.59 19.12 12.57
N ALA A 277 -7.34 20.04 13.20
CA ALA A 277 -7.51 21.38 12.69
C ALA A 277 -6.18 22.15 12.55
N SER A 278 -5.29 22.03 13.55
CA SER A 278 -3.97 22.69 13.51
C SER A 278 -2.97 22.05 12.55
N ALA A 279 -3.13 20.75 12.25
CA ALA A 279 -2.32 20.06 11.24
C ALA A 279 -2.65 20.57 9.83
N TRP A 280 -3.89 21.03 9.63
CA TRP A 280 -4.42 21.43 8.33
C TRP A 280 -4.91 22.87 8.24
N ALA A 281 -4.82 23.66 9.30
CA ALA A 281 -5.14 25.08 9.25
C ALA A 281 -4.23 25.84 8.29
N PRO A 282 -4.77 26.77 7.49
CA PRO A 282 -3.97 27.74 6.77
C PRO A 282 -3.11 28.53 7.76
N LYS A 283 -1.82 28.68 7.49
CA LYS A 283 -1.06 29.73 8.16
C LYS A 283 -1.61 31.06 7.66
N SER A 284 -2.19 31.83 8.58
CA SER A 284 -2.42 33.26 8.39
C SER A 284 -1.12 33.97 8.10
#